data_28b7652d9f76ffdaf85f89b121ec1b7c
#
_entry.id   28b7652d9f76ffdaf85f89b121ec1b7c
#
_cell.length_a   1.000
_cell.length_b   1.000
_cell.length_c   1.000
_cell.angle_alpha   90.00
_cell.angle_beta   90.00
_cell.angle_gamma   90.00
#
_symmetry.space_group_name_H-M   'P 1'
#
loop_
_entity.id
_entity.type
_entity.pdbx_description
1 polymer ?
#
loop_
_entity_poly.entity_id
_entity_poly.type
_entity_poly.pdbx_seq_one_letter_code
_entity_poly.pdbx_strand_id
1 'polypeptide(L)'
;LTQLGYIIGNDKMMQTLQQYYNDYKFTHPTPNDFKRTAEKVSGATLDWYLTEWTQTTNTIDYGIKTVENTTKGTNITLERVGRMPMPLDIFVVFEDDSVETYYISNTLMRWNKENPYKQYKQYKRNVLQAWEWAQPTYNFTIPAGKKVKQIIIDPSQMMADTNKENNVYPATK
;
A
#
# COMPACT_ATOMS: atom_id res chain seq x y z
N LEU A 1 0.39 -15.14 -0.96
CA LEU A 1 -0.22 -14.81 0.36
C LEU A 1 0.41 -13.56 0.99
N THR A 2 1.74 -13.39 0.96
CA THR A 2 2.43 -12.20 1.51
C THR A 2 1.86 -10.89 0.96
N GLN A 3 1.62 -10.80 -0.34
CA GLN A 3 1.03 -9.63 -0.97
C GLN A 3 -0.40 -9.36 -0.49
N LEU A 4 -1.19 -10.41 -0.31
CA LEU A 4 -2.53 -10.25 0.25
C LEU A 4 -2.47 -9.75 1.70
N GLY A 5 -1.54 -10.27 2.50
CA GLY A 5 -1.28 -9.77 3.86
C GLY A 5 -0.86 -8.29 3.88
N TYR A 6 -0.05 -7.86 2.92
CA TYR A 6 0.27 -6.44 2.75
C TYR A 6 -0.98 -5.60 2.43
N ILE A 7 -1.86 -6.11 1.56
CA ILE A 7 -3.08 -5.40 1.11
C ILE A 7 -4.10 -5.28 2.23
N ILE A 8 -4.46 -6.37 2.91
CA ILE A 8 -5.55 -6.41 3.88
C ILE A 8 -5.09 -6.30 5.35
N GLY A 9 -3.80 -6.39 5.59
CA GLY A 9 -3.20 -6.45 6.92
C GLY A 9 -3.04 -7.88 7.44
N ASN A 10 -1.95 -8.12 8.18
CA ASN A 10 -1.60 -9.47 8.68
C ASN A 10 -2.68 -10.08 9.58
N ASP A 11 -3.30 -9.27 10.45
CA ASP A 11 -4.36 -9.75 11.35
C ASP A 11 -5.56 -10.29 10.54
N LYS A 12 -5.98 -9.56 9.49
CA LYS A 12 -7.06 -10.00 8.59
C LYS A 12 -6.64 -11.20 7.75
N MET A 13 -5.38 -11.25 7.33
CA MET A 13 -4.85 -12.40 6.60
C MET A 13 -4.88 -13.67 7.44
N MET A 14 -4.48 -13.62 8.71
CA MET A 14 -4.53 -14.77 9.62
C MET A 14 -5.99 -15.21 9.90
N GLN A 15 -6.91 -14.25 10.12
CA GLN A 15 -8.32 -14.54 10.25
C GLN A 15 -8.90 -15.21 8.97
N THR A 16 -8.47 -14.73 7.80
CA THR A 16 -8.86 -15.32 6.51
C THR A 16 -8.43 -16.77 6.41
N LEU A 17 -7.19 -17.09 6.76
CA LEU A 17 -6.67 -18.47 6.72
C LEU A 17 -7.43 -19.38 7.69
N GLN A 18 -7.71 -18.91 8.91
CA GLN A 18 -8.49 -19.66 9.90
C GLN A 18 -9.92 -19.93 9.42
N GLN A 19 -10.59 -18.87 8.91
CA GLN A 19 -11.96 -19.00 8.40
C GLN A 19 -12.02 -19.92 7.19
N TYR A 20 -11.10 -19.74 6.24
CA TYR A 20 -11.00 -20.59 5.04
C TYR A 20 -10.79 -22.07 5.42
N TYR A 21 -9.88 -22.36 6.37
CA TYR A 21 -9.66 -23.72 6.84
C TYR A 21 -10.94 -24.30 7.46
N ASN A 22 -11.63 -23.55 8.31
CA ASN A 22 -12.84 -24.01 8.98
C ASN A 22 -14.00 -24.30 8.01
N ASP A 23 -14.18 -23.42 7.01
CA ASP A 23 -15.28 -23.51 6.05
C ASP A 23 -15.05 -24.62 5.00
N TYR A 24 -13.77 -24.87 4.64
CA TYR A 24 -13.46 -25.70 3.48
C TYR A 24 -12.64 -26.99 3.79
N LYS A 25 -12.30 -27.24 5.05
CA LYS A 25 -11.65 -28.51 5.42
C LYS A 25 -12.49 -29.71 4.93
N PHE A 26 -11.82 -30.67 4.31
CA PHE A 26 -12.43 -31.87 3.71
C PHE A 26 -13.30 -31.61 2.46
N THR A 27 -13.18 -30.43 1.84
CA THR A 27 -13.85 -30.11 0.58
C THR A 27 -12.80 -29.84 -0.53
N HIS A 28 -13.24 -29.39 -1.70
CA HIS A 28 -12.38 -29.07 -2.84
C HIS A 28 -12.60 -27.61 -3.25
N PRO A 29 -12.10 -26.63 -2.46
CA PRO A 29 -12.32 -25.21 -2.73
C PRO A 29 -11.52 -24.72 -3.94
N THR A 30 -12.04 -23.66 -4.55
CA THR A 30 -11.42 -22.95 -5.66
C THR A 30 -10.66 -21.71 -5.18
N PRO A 31 -9.81 -21.08 -6.01
CA PRO A 31 -9.21 -19.78 -5.70
C PRO A 31 -10.26 -18.68 -5.38
N ASN A 32 -11.43 -18.75 -6.03
CA ASN A 32 -12.54 -17.83 -5.75
C ASN A 32 -13.10 -17.99 -4.33
N ASP A 33 -13.14 -19.19 -3.79
CA ASP A 33 -13.61 -19.42 -2.43
C ASP A 33 -12.66 -18.79 -1.40
N PHE A 34 -11.36 -18.89 -1.64
CA PHE A 34 -10.35 -18.20 -0.83
C PHE A 34 -10.49 -16.67 -0.92
N LYS A 35 -10.64 -16.12 -2.14
CA LYS A 35 -10.86 -14.69 -2.36
C LYS A 35 -12.12 -14.21 -1.62
N ARG A 36 -13.25 -14.91 -1.78
CA ARG A 36 -14.51 -14.55 -1.08
C ARG A 36 -14.36 -14.57 0.44
N THR A 37 -13.63 -15.53 0.99
CA THR A 37 -13.32 -15.57 2.42
C THR A 37 -12.52 -14.35 2.84
N ALA A 38 -11.49 -13.98 2.07
CA ALA A 38 -10.67 -12.80 2.33
C ALA A 38 -11.49 -11.50 2.25
N GLU A 39 -12.38 -11.38 1.26
CA GLU A 39 -13.31 -10.25 1.13
C GLU A 39 -14.27 -10.15 2.30
N LYS A 40 -14.86 -11.28 2.73
CA LYS A 40 -15.78 -11.35 3.89
C LYS A 40 -15.08 -10.93 5.19
N VAL A 41 -13.86 -11.38 5.40
CA VAL A 41 -13.07 -11.08 6.62
C VAL A 41 -12.54 -9.65 6.62
N SER A 42 -12.06 -9.16 5.49
CA SER A 42 -11.43 -7.85 5.40
C SER A 42 -12.43 -6.70 5.16
N GLY A 43 -13.44 -6.94 4.36
CA GLY A 43 -14.34 -5.92 3.80
C GLY A 43 -13.83 -5.30 2.50
N ALA A 44 -12.62 -5.68 2.05
CA ALA A 44 -12.03 -5.19 0.81
C ALA A 44 -12.59 -5.91 -0.42
N THR A 45 -12.69 -5.25 -1.57
CA THR A 45 -12.95 -5.89 -2.86
C THR A 45 -11.63 -6.38 -3.44
N LEU A 46 -11.53 -7.68 -3.77
CA LEU A 46 -10.28 -8.35 -4.17
C LEU A 46 -10.33 -9.01 -5.57
N ASP A 47 -11.37 -8.75 -6.38
CA ASP A 47 -11.43 -9.26 -7.76
C ASP A 47 -10.21 -8.85 -8.57
N TRP A 48 -9.80 -7.59 -8.47
CA TRP A 48 -8.60 -7.05 -9.13
C TRP A 48 -7.34 -7.80 -8.70
N TYR A 49 -7.21 -8.13 -7.40
CA TYR A 49 -6.07 -8.86 -6.88
C TYR A 49 -5.97 -10.25 -7.49
N LEU A 50 -7.07 -11.01 -7.48
CA LEU A 50 -7.07 -12.36 -8.06
C LEU A 50 -6.75 -12.32 -9.55
N THR A 51 -7.35 -11.39 -10.30
CA THR A 51 -7.09 -11.20 -11.73
C THR A 51 -5.61 -10.90 -12.00
N GLU A 52 -5.06 -9.91 -11.31
CA GLU A 52 -3.66 -9.50 -11.51
C GLU A 52 -2.66 -10.63 -11.23
N TRP A 53 -2.88 -11.39 -10.15
CA TRP A 53 -1.95 -12.45 -9.75
C TRP A 53 -2.13 -13.78 -10.47
N THR A 54 -3.24 -14.01 -11.15
CA THR A 54 -3.53 -15.31 -11.80
C THR A 54 -3.71 -15.23 -13.30
N GLN A 55 -4.01 -14.04 -13.86
CA GLN A 55 -4.38 -13.88 -15.26
C GLN A 55 -3.51 -12.87 -16.01
N THR A 56 -2.57 -12.21 -15.33
CA THR A 56 -1.67 -11.24 -15.96
C THR A 56 -0.21 -11.54 -15.67
N THR A 57 0.68 -10.91 -16.44
CA THR A 57 2.13 -10.86 -16.19
C THR A 57 2.58 -9.47 -15.75
N ASN A 58 1.64 -8.66 -15.24
CA ASN A 58 1.92 -7.32 -14.77
C ASN A 58 2.87 -7.35 -13.56
N THR A 59 3.73 -6.34 -13.47
CA THR A 59 4.66 -6.15 -12.35
C THR A 59 4.23 -5.00 -11.47
N ILE A 60 4.67 -5.04 -10.23
CA ILE A 60 4.58 -3.92 -9.29
C ILE A 60 5.87 -3.12 -9.42
N ASP A 61 5.76 -1.82 -9.65
CA ASP A 61 6.87 -0.88 -9.64
C ASP A 61 6.28 0.51 -9.38
N TYR A 62 6.52 1.03 -8.19
CA TYR A 62 6.13 2.36 -7.74
C TYR A 62 7.38 3.16 -7.40
N GLY A 63 7.37 4.44 -7.69
CA GLY A 63 8.51 5.29 -7.42
C GLY A 63 8.14 6.70 -6.96
N ILE A 64 9.11 7.37 -6.36
CA ILE A 64 9.04 8.79 -6.01
C ILE A 64 9.61 9.57 -7.19
N LYS A 65 8.72 10.19 -7.98
CA LYS A 65 9.11 10.90 -9.19
C LYS A 65 9.74 12.25 -8.91
N THR A 66 9.05 13.09 -8.10
CA THR A 66 9.56 14.41 -7.71
C THR A 66 9.20 14.75 -6.27
N VAL A 67 10.07 15.52 -5.63
CA VAL A 67 9.84 16.13 -4.31
C VAL A 67 10.23 17.60 -4.42
N GLU A 68 9.26 18.49 -4.32
CA GLU A 68 9.42 19.92 -4.55
C GLU A 68 9.00 20.72 -3.33
N ASN A 69 9.95 21.47 -2.76
CA ASN A 69 9.66 22.38 -1.66
C ASN A 69 9.07 23.69 -2.18
N THR A 70 7.92 24.07 -1.65
CA THR A 70 7.21 25.31 -1.99
C THR A 70 6.91 26.11 -0.72
N THR A 71 6.43 27.33 -0.89
CA THR A 71 5.98 28.17 0.25
C THR A 71 4.77 27.60 0.98
N LYS A 72 4.01 26.70 0.34
CA LYS A 72 2.81 26.04 0.90
C LYS A 72 3.11 24.70 1.54
N GLY A 73 4.32 24.16 1.36
CA GLY A 73 4.75 22.86 1.84
C GLY A 73 5.56 22.09 0.82
N THR A 74 5.67 20.78 1.00
CA THR A 74 6.42 19.88 0.09
C THR A 74 5.43 19.13 -0.80
N ASN A 75 5.50 19.37 -2.10
CA ASN A 75 4.73 18.61 -3.10
C ASN A 75 5.49 17.33 -3.45
N ILE A 76 4.79 16.22 -3.41
CA ILE A 76 5.32 14.89 -3.74
C ILE A 76 4.53 14.35 -4.91
N THR A 77 5.24 13.95 -5.95
CA THR A 77 4.68 13.20 -7.07
C THR A 77 5.19 11.76 -7.01
N LEU A 78 4.27 10.83 -6.88
CA LEU A 78 4.54 9.41 -7.03
C LEU A 78 4.23 8.98 -8.46
N GLU A 79 4.90 7.92 -8.93
CA GLU A 79 4.58 7.30 -10.21
C GLU A 79 4.39 5.79 -10.03
N ARG A 80 3.52 5.23 -10.86
CA ARG A 80 3.36 3.80 -11.05
C ARG A 80 3.94 3.42 -12.40
N VAL A 81 5.14 2.83 -12.37
CA VAL A 81 5.86 2.34 -13.56
C VAL A 81 5.32 0.97 -13.97
N GLY A 82 5.11 0.11 -13.00
CA GLY A 82 4.45 -1.19 -13.19
C GLY A 82 2.95 -1.06 -13.47
N ARG A 83 2.33 -2.09 -14.01
CA ARG A 83 0.91 -2.09 -14.36
C ARG A 83 0.00 -2.60 -13.25
N MET A 84 0.53 -3.40 -12.32
CA MET A 84 -0.25 -3.97 -11.23
C MET A 84 -0.57 -2.89 -10.18
N PRO A 85 -1.85 -2.58 -9.91
CA PRO A 85 -2.23 -1.61 -8.89
C PRO A 85 -2.03 -2.19 -7.50
N MET A 86 -1.46 -1.39 -6.57
CA MET A 86 -1.30 -1.75 -5.16
C MET A 86 -1.68 -0.57 -4.26
N PRO A 87 -2.15 -0.80 -3.05
CA PRO A 87 -2.19 0.25 -2.03
C PRO A 87 -0.77 0.55 -1.56
N LEU A 88 -0.52 1.78 -1.11
CA LEU A 88 0.81 2.20 -0.64
C LEU A 88 0.78 2.60 0.83
N ASP A 89 1.72 2.07 1.60
CA ASP A 89 2.15 2.64 2.88
C ASP A 89 3.42 3.45 2.63
N ILE A 90 3.46 4.67 3.13
CA ILE A 90 4.56 5.60 2.93
C ILE A 90 4.98 6.17 4.27
N PHE A 91 6.28 6.15 4.58
CA PHE A 91 6.85 6.92 5.68
C PHE A 91 7.43 8.22 5.15
N VAL A 92 7.14 9.29 5.86
CA VAL A 92 7.79 10.58 5.69
C VAL A 92 8.53 10.89 6.99
N VAL A 93 9.84 10.95 6.90
CA VAL A 93 10.74 11.33 7.99
C VAL A 93 11.10 12.79 7.83
N PHE A 94 10.99 13.57 8.87
CA PHE A 94 11.32 14.99 8.86
C PHE A 94 12.71 15.26 9.46
N GLU A 95 13.23 16.47 9.27
CA GLU A 95 14.53 16.90 9.79
C GLU A 95 14.62 16.84 11.33
N ASP A 96 13.49 16.92 12.03
CA ASP A 96 13.37 16.75 13.47
C ASP A 96 13.28 15.29 13.93
N ASP A 97 13.55 14.33 13.01
CA ASP A 97 13.41 12.89 13.16
C ASP A 97 11.99 12.40 13.53
N SER A 98 11.00 13.27 13.49
CA SER A 98 9.62 12.82 13.58
C SER A 98 9.18 12.08 12.31
N VAL A 99 8.22 11.15 12.46
CA VAL A 99 7.72 10.32 11.35
C VAL A 99 6.21 10.51 11.24
N GLU A 100 5.75 10.75 10.03
CA GLU A 100 4.33 10.62 9.68
C GLU A 100 4.15 9.47 8.67
N THR A 101 3.03 8.76 8.80
CA THR A 101 2.67 7.70 7.87
C THR A 101 1.56 8.18 6.94
N TYR A 102 1.69 7.89 5.67
CA TYR A 102 0.69 8.18 4.65
C TYR A 102 0.22 6.87 4.04
N TYR A 103 -1.09 6.73 3.89
CA TYR A 103 -1.69 5.55 3.27
C TYR A 103 -2.53 5.97 2.07
N ILE A 104 -2.30 5.31 0.94
CA ILE A 104 -3.05 5.50 -0.30
C ILE A 104 -3.62 4.14 -0.69
N SER A 105 -4.95 3.99 -0.63
CA SER A 105 -5.60 2.80 -1.22
C SER A 105 -5.69 2.94 -2.73
N ASN A 106 -5.95 1.85 -3.45
CA ASN A 106 -6.40 1.95 -4.82
C ASN A 106 -7.93 1.96 -4.89
N THR A 107 -8.51 2.60 -5.90
CA THR A 107 -9.98 2.73 -6.04
C THR A 107 -10.71 1.40 -6.20
N LEU A 108 -10.01 0.35 -6.66
CA LEU A 108 -10.61 -0.98 -6.87
C LEU A 108 -10.91 -1.71 -5.55
N MET A 109 -10.18 -1.38 -4.48
CA MET A 109 -10.37 -2.01 -3.16
C MET A 109 -11.66 -1.60 -2.47
N ARG A 110 -12.12 -0.35 -2.67
CA ARG A 110 -13.27 0.27 -1.96
C ARG A 110 -13.19 0.14 -0.43
N TRP A 111 -11.98 0.08 0.10
CA TRP A 111 -11.69 -0.14 1.50
C TRP A 111 -10.31 0.40 1.88
N ASN A 112 -10.12 0.74 3.14
CA ASN A 112 -8.84 1.20 3.67
C ASN A 112 -8.34 0.24 4.73
N LYS A 113 -7.10 -0.21 4.58
CA LYS A 113 -6.41 -1.06 5.55
C LYS A 113 -6.30 -0.36 6.90
N GLU A 114 -6.48 -1.11 7.98
CA GLU A 114 -6.16 -0.65 9.32
C GLU A 114 -4.68 -0.25 9.43
N ASN A 115 -4.37 0.64 10.39
CA ASN A 115 -3.00 1.10 10.57
C ASN A 115 -2.08 -0.07 10.98
N PRO A 116 -1.15 -0.51 10.12
CA PRO A 116 -0.21 -1.58 10.48
C PRO A 116 0.86 -1.12 11.48
N TYR A 117 0.95 0.19 11.71
CA TYR A 117 1.94 0.83 12.59
C TYR A 117 1.31 1.38 13.88
N LYS A 118 0.15 0.86 14.30
CA LYS A 118 -0.59 1.31 15.51
C LYS A 118 0.19 1.19 16.82
N GLN A 119 1.23 0.33 16.85
CA GLN A 119 2.14 0.20 17.98
C GLN A 119 3.04 1.43 18.18
N TYR A 120 3.27 2.20 17.11
CA TYR A 120 4.05 3.44 17.15
C TYR A 120 3.10 4.63 17.34
N LYS A 121 2.64 4.85 18.57
CA LYS A 121 1.63 5.88 18.91
C LYS A 121 2.02 7.30 18.51
N GLN A 122 3.32 7.56 18.39
CA GLN A 122 3.88 8.86 17.98
C GLN A 122 3.76 9.09 16.47
N TYR A 123 3.50 8.06 15.65
CA TYR A 123 3.38 8.21 14.21
C TYR A 123 1.97 8.66 13.85
N LYS A 124 1.86 9.90 13.39
CA LYS A 124 0.60 10.42 12.86
C LYS A 124 0.30 9.70 11.54
N ARG A 125 -0.89 9.11 11.44
CA ARG A 125 -1.37 8.50 10.20
C ARG A 125 -2.24 9.47 9.42
N ASN A 126 -1.92 9.61 8.14
CA ASN A 126 -2.68 10.36 7.16
C ASN A 126 -3.22 9.39 6.10
N VAL A 127 -4.53 9.31 5.95
CA VAL A 127 -5.17 8.53 4.87
C VAL A 127 -5.50 9.50 3.76
N LEU A 128 -4.91 9.28 2.59
CA LEU A 128 -5.10 10.12 1.42
C LEU A 128 -6.25 9.56 0.54
N GLN A 129 -6.65 10.34 -0.44
CA GLN A 129 -7.61 9.88 -1.45
C GLN A 129 -7.07 8.64 -2.17
N ALA A 130 -7.95 7.70 -2.50
CA ALA A 130 -7.56 6.49 -3.21
C ALA A 130 -6.98 6.83 -4.59
N TRP A 131 -5.90 6.13 -4.95
CA TRP A 131 -5.27 6.27 -6.28
C TRP A 131 -6.17 5.66 -7.35
N GLU A 132 -6.54 6.46 -8.33
CA GLU A 132 -7.27 5.98 -9.50
C GLU A 132 -6.34 5.11 -10.36
N TRP A 133 -6.68 3.85 -10.51
CA TRP A 133 -5.81 2.87 -11.20
C TRP A 133 -5.41 3.27 -12.63
N ALA A 134 -6.23 4.07 -13.32
CA ALA A 134 -5.95 4.56 -14.67
C ALA A 134 -4.89 5.67 -14.71
N GLN A 135 -4.62 6.34 -13.58
CA GLN A 135 -3.66 7.44 -13.51
C GLN A 135 -2.25 6.90 -13.26
N PRO A 136 -1.24 7.28 -14.08
CA PRO A 136 0.13 6.82 -13.89
C PRO A 136 0.86 7.54 -12.75
N THR A 137 0.35 8.69 -12.32
CA THR A 137 0.95 9.51 -11.26
C THR A 137 -0.05 9.89 -10.19
N TYR A 138 0.46 10.15 -8.98
CA TYR A 138 -0.32 10.60 -7.85
C TYR A 138 0.41 11.76 -7.16
N ASN A 139 -0.31 12.84 -6.88
CA ASN A 139 0.25 14.03 -6.26
C ASN A 139 -0.40 14.28 -4.90
N PHE A 140 0.42 14.60 -3.92
CA PHE A 140 -0.06 15.10 -2.63
C PHE A 140 0.92 16.10 -2.05
N THR A 141 0.43 16.92 -1.11
CA THR A 141 1.22 17.97 -0.47
C THR A 141 1.30 17.72 1.02
N ILE A 142 2.50 17.73 1.55
CA ILE A 142 2.76 17.82 2.99
C ILE A 142 2.71 19.30 3.35
N PRO A 143 1.82 19.73 4.28
CA PRO A 143 1.69 21.14 4.65
C PRO A 143 3.02 21.74 5.16
N ALA A 144 3.18 23.04 4.97
CA ALA A 144 4.35 23.78 5.49
C ALA A 144 4.46 23.65 7.01
N GLY A 145 5.69 23.67 7.53
CA GLY A 145 5.98 23.63 8.97
C GLY A 145 7.09 22.64 9.33
N LYS A 146 7.24 21.56 8.57
CA LYS A 146 8.32 20.58 8.74
C LYS A 146 9.04 20.36 7.42
N LYS A 147 10.36 20.26 7.48
CA LYS A 147 11.18 19.91 6.29
C LYS A 147 11.27 18.40 6.16
N VAL A 148 10.99 17.88 4.98
CA VAL A 148 11.12 16.48 4.64
C VAL A 148 12.58 16.11 4.51
N LYS A 149 13.01 15.09 5.28
CA LYS A 149 14.36 14.52 5.25
C LYS A 149 14.40 13.28 4.36
N GLN A 150 13.39 12.41 4.50
CA GLN A 150 13.32 11.16 3.75
C GLN A 150 11.86 10.76 3.49
N ILE A 151 11.64 10.10 2.36
CA ILE A 151 10.36 9.45 2.04
C ILE A 151 10.67 8.00 1.68
N ILE A 152 9.87 7.06 2.17
CA ILE A 152 10.02 5.62 1.94
C ILE A 152 8.67 5.04 1.55
N ILE A 153 8.55 4.52 0.35
CA ILE A 153 7.41 3.68 -0.09
C ILE A 153 7.64 2.26 0.43
N ASP A 154 6.59 1.63 0.93
CA ASP A 154 6.63 0.30 1.53
C ASP A 154 7.75 0.11 2.57
N PRO A 155 7.70 0.80 3.71
CA PRO A 155 8.72 0.64 4.76
C PRO A 155 8.77 -0.79 5.34
N SER A 156 7.73 -1.60 5.10
CA SER A 156 7.70 -3.01 5.49
C SER A 156 8.49 -3.92 4.57
N GLN A 157 8.81 -3.48 3.36
CA GLN A 157 9.44 -4.24 2.27
C GLN A 157 8.67 -5.53 1.88
N MET A 158 7.38 -5.58 2.18
CA MET A 158 6.52 -6.71 1.86
C MET A 158 5.99 -6.67 0.42
N MET A 159 5.91 -5.49 -0.18
CA MET A 159 5.48 -5.33 -1.56
C MET A 159 6.52 -5.92 -2.52
N ALA A 160 6.06 -6.73 -3.49
CA ALA A 160 6.92 -7.34 -4.51
C ALA A 160 7.26 -6.33 -5.61
N ASP A 161 7.78 -5.18 -5.21
CA ASP A 161 8.25 -4.15 -6.11
C ASP A 161 9.52 -4.61 -6.83
N THR A 162 9.53 -4.45 -8.16
CA THR A 162 10.64 -4.89 -9.01
C THR A 162 11.81 -3.92 -9.01
N ASN A 163 11.60 -2.65 -8.59
CA ASN A 163 12.63 -1.64 -8.51
C ASN A 163 12.55 -0.86 -7.19
N LYS A 164 13.16 -1.40 -6.15
CA LYS A 164 13.14 -0.78 -4.82
C LYS A 164 14.02 0.48 -4.69
N GLU A 165 14.86 0.77 -5.67
CA GLU A 165 15.75 1.94 -5.64
C GLU A 165 14.97 3.25 -5.81
N ASN A 166 13.86 3.23 -6.56
CA ASN A 166 12.99 4.39 -6.75
C ASN A 166 11.97 4.59 -5.61
N ASN A 167 11.93 3.68 -4.63
CA ASN A 167 11.03 3.74 -3.47
C ASN A 167 11.51 4.67 -2.36
N VAL A 168 12.71 5.21 -2.47
CA VAL A 168 13.33 6.02 -1.41
C VAL A 168 13.79 7.39 -1.95
N TYR A 169 13.47 8.44 -1.19
CA TYR A 169 13.96 9.79 -1.43
C TYR A 169 14.66 10.31 -0.17
N PRO A 170 15.83 10.98 -0.29
CA PRO A 170 16.67 11.05 -1.49
C PRO A 170 17.15 9.66 -1.90
N ALA A 171 17.38 9.47 -3.21
CA ALA A 171 17.87 8.19 -3.73
C ALA A 171 19.16 7.79 -3.00
N THR A 172 19.21 6.57 -2.52
CA THR A 172 20.46 6.00 -1.97
C THR A 172 21.48 5.83 -3.10
N LYS A 173 22.64 6.45 -2.93
CA LYS A 173 23.77 6.30 -3.88
C LYS A 173 24.36 4.91 -3.78
#